data_63fd1c631f8ef87de65ba8f03874a1a9
#
_entry.id   63fd1c631f8ef87de65ba8f03874a1a9
#
_cell.length_a   1.000
_cell.length_b   1.000
_cell.length_c   1.000
_cell.angle_alpha   90.00
_cell.angle_beta   90.00
_cell.angle_gamma   90.00
#
_symmetry.space_group_name_H-M   'P 1'
#
loop_
_entity.id
_entity.type
_entity.pdbx_description
1 polymer ?
#
loop_
_entity_poly.entity_id
_entity_poly.type
_entity_poly.pdbx_seq_one_letter_code
_entity_poly.pdbx_strand_id
1 'polypeptide(L)'
;MTTVFKPMLLATGLAFAANAGWADQTLRFATWDSNESLEIQKAIAAAFEKAHPGVTVQVEAYGDGYDTKLAAGFGAGDAPDVMYMWNFPAYAPSLLPLDAYLAGENGLDMADFAAGLLPYARVTNEDGSSSTLGIPAGYTTFVTYYNKDMFDKAGLPYPTEGWTWDDLRADAAKLAKPDERVYGYGVDGNPDPYDFETFLWSNGSSWISPDGKTTTGYLNAPASTEVFQQFVDMVKGGEAVLFGVGDNGSYRELFNADKLGMVISGIWPMPDFEAAGKNFGVVGLPSFGGKPVHSNVGISSLSIAKDSKEPDLAWEFVKFYASPEAVAMRTNDIPVLNSVAKSKGMADDPKFAPFIAMLPAADANLSPAFLRNANWGRAQDVVTEAIQRIYIEQDGIQAILNDAAARADKALTK
;
A
#
# COMPACT_ATOMS: atom_id res chain seq x y z
N MET A 1 -31.70 72.41 25.45
CA MET A 1 -32.41 71.13 25.18
C MET A 1 -31.54 70.24 24.36
N THR A 2 -30.79 69.37 25.01
CA THR A 2 -29.79 68.48 24.39
C THR A 2 -30.32 67.07 24.49
N THR A 3 -30.71 66.51 23.34
CA THR A 3 -31.28 65.16 23.21
C THR A 3 -30.13 64.15 23.09
N VAL A 4 -29.98 63.27 24.07
CA VAL A 4 -29.02 62.20 24.11
C VAL A 4 -29.60 60.97 23.41
N PHE A 5 -29.04 60.58 22.28
CA PHE A 5 -29.32 59.29 21.64
C PHE A 5 -28.51 58.18 22.32
N LYS A 6 -29.17 57.18 22.88
CA LYS A 6 -28.59 55.91 23.30
C LYS A 6 -28.54 54.94 22.09
N PRO A 7 -27.41 54.31 21.79
CA PRO A 7 -27.40 53.22 20.81
C PRO A 7 -27.90 51.93 21.45
N MET A 8 -28.91 51.34 20.81
CA MET A 8 -29.44 50.03 21.12
C MET A 8 -28.55 48.98 20.48
N LEU A 9 -27.74 48.25 21.29
CA LEU A 9 -26.99 47.06 20.82
C LEU A 9 -28.00 45.95 20.51
N LEU A 10 -28.16 45.63 19.22
CA LEU A 10 -28.77 44.37 18.79
C LEU A 10 -27.71 43.26 18.98
N ALA A 11 -27.90 42.45 20.00
CA ALA A 11 -27.20 41.16 20.11
C ALA A 11 -27.85 40.15 19.13
N THR A 12 -27.23 39.95 17.97
CA THR A 12 -27.52 38.83 17.09
C THR A 12 -26.98 37.57 17.73
N GLY A 13 -27.82 36.85 18.43
CA GLY A 13 -27.53 35.49 18.87
C GLY A 13 -27.42 34.60 17.62
N LEU A 14 -26.23 34.18 17.29
CA LEU A 14 -26.02 33.00 16.44
C LEU A 14 -26.58 31.80 17.21
N ALA A 15 -27.79 31.38 16.81
CA ALA A 15 -28.30 30.08 17.19
C ALA A 15 -27.43 29.04 16.48
N PHE A 16 -26.48 28.44 17.20
CA PHE A 16 -25.92 27.15 16.80
C PHE A 16 -27.11 26.18 16.75
N ALA A 17 -27.46 25.74 15.55
CA ALA A 17 -28.31 24.57 15.41
C ALA A 17 -27.54 23.43 16.10
N ALA A 18 -28.01 23.02 17.28
CA ALA A 18 -27.59 21.79 17.91
C ALA A 18 -27.95 20.67 16.91
N ASN A 19 -26.98 20.12 16.22
CA ASN A 19 -27.13 18.83 15.59
C ASN A 19 -27.62 17.88 16.68
N ALA A 20 -28.67 17.11 16.38
CA ALA A 20 -29.19 16.06 17.25
C ALA A 20 -27.95 15.16 17.56
N GLY A 21 -27.41 15.31 18.76
CA GLY A 21 -26.11 14.74 19.10
C GLY A 21 -26.17 13.21 19.06
N TRP A 22 -25.12 12.62 18.58
CA TRP A 22 -24.77 11.22 18.76
C TRP A 22 -24.48 11.00 20.27
N ALA A 23 -25.52 10.85 21.09
CA ALA A 23 -25.33 10.77 22.54
C ALA A 23 -24.90 9.35 22.93
N ASP A 24 -23.73 9.23 23.54
CA ASP A 24 -23.17 8.00 24.10
C ASP A 24 -23.05 6.82 23.10
N GLN A 25 -22.59 7.10 21.87
CA GLN A 25 -22.33 6.07 20.88
C GLN A 25 -20.85 5.68 20.82
N THR A 26 -20.59 4.38 20.66
CA THR A 26 -19.25 3.85 20.49
C THR A 26 -19.10 3.30 19.08
N LEU A 27 -18.11 3.80 18.35
CA LEU A 27 -17.70 3.32 17.04
C LEU A 27 -16.44 2.48 17.18
N ARG A 28 -16.43 1.25 16.68
CA ARG A 28 -15.25 0.38 16.68
C ARG A 28 -14.49 0.53 15.38
N PHE A 29 -13.20 0.87 15.46
CA PHE A 29 -12.32 1.03 14.30
C PHE A 29 -11.13 0.09 14.39
N ALA A 30 -11.02 -0.87 13.47
CA ALA A 30 -9.90 -1.80 13.38
C ALA A 30 -8.83 -1.35 12.40
N THR A 31 -7.58 -1.45 12.83
CA THR A 31 -6.39 -1.15 12.04
C THR A 31 -5.31 -2.23 12.23
N TRP A 32 -4.46 -2.41 11.20
CA TRP A 32 -3.23 -3.22 11.31
C TRP A 32 -2.06 -2.42 11.89
N ASP A 33 -2.21 -1.12 12.08
CA ASP A 33 -1.14 -0.26 12.55
C ASP A 33 -0.64 -0.64 13.95
N SER A 34 0.63 -0.39 14.16
CA SER A 34 1.31 -0.62 15.43
C SER A 34 2.27 0.54 15.72
N ASN A 35 2.80 0.60 16.93
CA ASN A 35 3.79 1.60 17.34
C ASN A 35 3.37 3.04 16.98
N GLU A 36 4.24 3.81 16.31
CA GLU A 36 3.99 5.20 15.93
C GLU A 36 2.80 5.37 14.99
N SER A 37 2.60 4.43 14.05
CA SER A 37 1.44 4.47 13.15
C SER A 37 0.12 4.33 13.92
N LEU A 38 0.09 3.53 14.97
CA LEU A 38 -1.09 3.40 15.84
C LEU A 38 -1.40 4.70 16.59
N GLU A 39 -0.38 5.44 17.03
CA GLU A 39 -0.60 6.74 17.70
C GLU A 39 -1.23 7.76 16.73
N ILE A 40 -0.91 7.71 15.43
CA ILE A 40 -1.59 8.51 14.40
C ILE A 40 -3.09 8.14 14.35
N GLN A 41 -3.44 6.84 14.37
CA GLN A 41 -4.83 6.40 14.36
C GLN A 41 -5.61 6.90 15.58
N LYS A 42 -5.00 6.80 16.76
CA LYS A 42 -5.58 7.32 18.00
C LYS A 42 -5.76 8.84 17.98
N ALA A 43 -4.81 9.57 17.38
CA ALA A 43 -4.91 11.02 17.25
C ALA A 43 -6.05 11.44 16.30
N ILE A 44 -6.24 10.72 15.18
CA ILE A 44 -7.37 10.94 14.25
C ILE A 44 -8.69 10.63 14.96
N ALA A 45 -8.77 9.51 15.69
CA ALA A 45 -9.95 9.15 16.47
C ALA A 45 -10.31 10.24 17.49
N ALA A 46 -9.32 10.73 18.25
CA ALA A 46 -9.52 11.80 19.23
C ALA A 46 -9.95 13.13 18.59
N ALA A 47 -9.46 13.45 17.38
CA ALA A 47 -9.89 14.62 16.65
C ALA A 47 -11.34 14.50 16.19
N PHE A 48 -11.75 13.31 15.74
CA PHE A 48 -13.14 13.02 15.41
C PHE A 48 -14.08 13.15 16.64
N GLU A 49 -13.73 12.54 17.76
CA GLU A 49 -14.48 12.63 19.03
C GLU A 49 -14.67 14.08 19.48
N LYS A 50 -13.63 14.88 19.33
CA LYS A 50 -13.71 16.31 19.65
C LYS A 50 -14.71 17.05 18.74
N ALA A 51 -14.82 16.68 17.49
CA ALA A 51 -15.78 17.25 16.55
C ALA A 51 -17.21 16.70 16.73
N HIS A 52 -17.34 15.53 17.37
CA HIS A 52 -18.60 14.81 17.55
C HIS A 52 -18.83 14.49 19.05
N PRO A 53 -19.22 15.48 19.88
CA PRO A 53 -19.44 15.27 21.31
C PRO A 53 -20.46 14.16 21.59
N GLY A 54 -20.13 13.21 22.46
CA GLY A 54 -20.94 12.04 22.77
C GLY A 54 -20.57 10.78 21.98
N VAL A 55 -19.62 10.89 21.04
CA VAL A 55 -19.07 9.73 20.33
C VAL A 55 -17.74 9.30 20.97
N THR A 56 -17.53 8.01 21.12
CA THR A 56 -16.24 7.38 21.46
C THR A 56 -15.80 6.49 20.30
N VAL A 57 -14.55 6.62 19.85
CA VAL A 57 -13.95 5.75 18.82
C VAL A 57 -12.99 4.76 19.48
N GLN A 58 -13.40 3.52 19.56
CA GLN A 58 -12.56 2.43 20.05
C GLN A 58 -11.62 1.96 18.94
N VAL A 59 -10.34 2.35 19.01
CA VAL A 59 -9.32 1.89 18.06
C VAL A 59 -8.85 0.50 18.44
N GLU A 60 -9.07 -0.48 17.57
CA GLU A 60 -8.70 -1.89 17.74
C GLU A 60 -7.45 -2.19 16.90
N ALA A 61 -6.29 -2.26 17.54
CA ALA A 61 -5.03 -2.59 16.89
C ALA A 61 -4.86 -4.10 16.79
N TYR A 62 -4.96 -4.66 15.59
CA TYR A 62 -4.83 -6.10 15.35
C TYR A 62 -3.41 -6.53 15.00
N GLY A 63 -2.58 -5.62 14.48
CA GLY A 63 -1.18 -5.90 14.12
C GLY A 63 -1.05 -7.05 13.10
N ASP A 64 -0.01 -7.86 13.23
CA ASP A 64 0.31 -8.98 12.32
C ASP A 64 -0.81 -10.03 12.20
N GLY A 65 -1.74 -10.08 13.16
CA GLY A 65 -2.90 -10.97 13.12
C GLY A 65 -4.16 -10.38 12.47
N TYR A 66 -4.02 -9.27 11.73
CA TYR A 66 -5.15 -8.47 11.24
C TYR A 66 -6.19 -9.30 10.50
N ASP A 67 -5.82 -9.96 9.41
CA ASP A 67 -6.77 -10.71 8.57
C ASP A 67 -7.43 -11.86 9.32
N THR A 68 -6.69 -12.56 10.18
CA THR A 68 -7.23 -13.65 11.01
C THR A 68 -8.28 -13.14 12.00
N LYS A 69 -8.00 -12.02 12.69
CA LYS A 69 -8.92 -11.42 13.65
C LYS A 69 -10.16 -10.83 12.97
N LEU A 70 -9.95 -10.17 11.83
CA LEU A 70 -11.03 -9.59 11.05
C LEU A 70 -11.98 -10.67 10.52
N ALA A 71 -11.43 -11.75 9.94
CA ALA A 71 -12.21 -12.89 9.47
C ALA A 71 -12.99 -13.58 10.62
N ALA A 72 -12.35 -13.72 11.80
CA ALA A 72 -13.01 -14.27 12.98
C ALA A 72 -14.16 -13.35 13.46
N GLY A 73 -13.97 -12.04 13.48
CA GLY A 73 -15.01 -11.05 13.82
C GLY A 73 -16.22 -11.15 12.88
N PHE A 74 -16.00 -11.20 11.59
CA PHE A 74 -17.08 -11.39 10.61
C PHE A 74 -17.80 -12.74 10.80
N GLY A 75 -17.04 -13.82 11.01
CA GLY A 75 -17.61 -15.14 11.23
C GLY A 75 -18.44 -15.26 12.53
N ALA A 76 -18.10 -14.48 13.53
CA ALA A 76 -18.82 -14.43 14.82
C ALA A 76 -19.99 -13.42 14.83
N GLY A 77 -20.13 -12.57 13.79
CA GLY A 77 -21.08 -11.44 13.80
C GLY A 77 -20.68 -10.34 14.79
N ASP A 78 -19.40 -10.19 15.08
CA ASP A 78 -18.79 -9.19 15.98
C ASP A 78 -17.64 -8.45 15.30
N ALA A 79 -17.84 -8.09 14.03
CA ALA A 79 -16.88 -7.28 13.27
C ALA A 79 -16.88 -5.82 13.80
N PRO A 80 -15.75 -5.09 13.67
CA PRO A 80 -15.71 -3.65 13.92
C PRO A 80 -16.60 -2.91 12.91
N ASP A 81 -17.11 -1.72 13.29
CA ASP A 81 -17.96 -0.90 12.42
C ASP A 81 -17.20 -0.38 11.21
N VAL A 82 -15.97 0.13 11.44
CA VAL A 82 -15.04 0.61 10.43
C VAL A 82 -13.73 -0.17 10.52
N MET A 83 -13.14 -0.43 9.38
CA MET A 83 -11.88 -1.19 9.33
C MET A 83 -11.02 -0.77 8.16
N TYR A 84 -9.70 -0.92 8.31
CA TYR A 84 -8.81 -0.93 7.18
C TYR A 84 -9.11 -2.12 6.27
N MET A 85 -9.10 -1.89 4.96
CA MET A 85 -9.36 -2.92 3.97
C MET A 85 -8.42 -2.79 2.78
N TRP A 86 -7.93 -3.92 2.29
CA TRP A 86 -7.15 -4.06 1.07
C TRP A 86 -7.73 -5.17 0.17
N ASN A 87 -8.16 -6.29 0.74
CA ASN A 87 -8.63 -7.46 0.01
C ASN A 87 -10.16 -7.44 -0.16
N PHE A 88 -10.66 -6.50 -0.96
CA PHE A 88 -12.09 -6.31 -1.18
C PHE A 88 -12.82 -7.54 -1.71
N PRO A 89 -12.30 -8.33 -2.69
CA PRO A 89 -13.03 -9.48 -3.19
C PRO A 89 -13.30 -10.55 -2.13
N ALA A 90 -12.37 -10.77 -1.19
CA ALA A 90 -12.54 -11.76 -0.13
C ALA A 90 -13.61 -11.35 0.89
N TYR A 91 -13.76 -10.04 1.13
CA TYR A 91 -14.67 -9.50 2.16
C TYR A 91 -15.92 -8.84 1.58
N ALA A 92 -16.07 -8.74 0.25
CA ALA A 92 -17.19 -8.03 -0.40
C ALA A 92 -18.58 -8.38 0.16
N PRO A 93 -18.93 -9.64 0.46
CA PRO A 93 -20.24 -9.99 1.02
C PRO A 93 -20.51 -9.38 2.40
N SER A 94 -19.46 -9.04 3.16
CA SER A 94 -19.50 -8.54 4.53
C SER A 94 -19.32 -7.03 4.65
N LEU A 95 -19.05 -6.35 3.52
CA LEU A 95 -18.84 -4.90 3.48
C LEU A 95 -20.08 -4.16 2.99
N LEU A 96 -20.28 -2.96 3.50
CA LEU A 96 -21.34 -2.05 3.08
C LEU A 96 -20.95 -1.37 1.78
N PRO A 97 -21.76 -1.45 0.69
CA PRO A 97 -21.54 -0.65 -0.50
C PRO A 97 -21.72 0.85 -0.20
N LEU A 98 -20.71 1.65 -0.55
CA LEU A 98 -20.66 3.07 -0.22
C LEU A 98 -21.22 3.98 -1.32
N ASP A 99 -21.65 3.43 -2.46
CA ASP A 99 -22.10 4.21 -3.62
C ASP A 99 -23.28 5.14 -3.30
N ALA A 100 -24.22 4.69 -2.46
CA ALA A 100 -25.37 5.52 -2.02
C ALA A 100 -24.92 6.68 -1.14
N TYR A 101 -23.94 6.46 -0.26
CA TYR A 101 -23.36 7.50 0.58
C TYR A 101 -22.57 8.52 -0.25
N LEU A 102 -21.80 8.05 -1.24
CA LEU A 102 -21.03 8.92 -2.13
C LEU A 102 -21.92 9.81 -3.00
N ALA A 103 -23.08 9.30 -3.44
CA ALA A 103 -24.04 10.04 -4.26
C ALA A 103 -24.99 10.94 -3.44
N GLY A 104 -25.04 10.80 -2.12
CA GLY A 104 -25.92 11.55 -1.23
C GLY A 104 -25.48 13.01 -1.02
N GLU A 105 -26.35 13.81 -0.39
CA GLU A 105 -26.07 15.22 -0.07
C GLU A 105 -24.84 15.39 0.85
N ASN A 106 -24.56 14.39 1.69
CA ASN A 106 -23.38 14.32 2.55
C ASN A 106 -22.24 13.46 1.94
N GLY A 107 -22.16 13.39 0.62
CA GLY A 107 -21.13 12.66 -0.10
C GLY A 107 -19.74 13.25 0.11
N LEU A 108 -18.72 12.52 -0.37
CA LEU A 108 -17.36 12.92 -0.35
C LEU A 108 -16.96 13.49 -1.72
N ASP A 109 -16.29 14.64 -1.74
CA ASP A 109 -15.72 15.16 -2.99
C ASP A 109 -14.51 14.30 -3.42
N MET A 110 -14.74 13.48 -4.44
CA MET A 110 -13.70 12.60 -4.97
C MET A 110 -12.75 13.30 -5.97
N ALA A 111 -13.00 14.57 -6.33
CA ALA A 111 -12.22 15.27 -7.35
C ALA A 111 -10.79 15.59 -6.87
N ASP A 112 -10.56 15.73 -5.57
CA ASP A 112 -9.24 15.99 -4.99
C ASP A 112 -8.43 14.69 -4.74
N PHE A 113 -9.05 13.52 -4.87
CA PHE A 113 -8.32 12.27 -4.70
C PHE A 113 -7.33 12.05 -5.84
N ALA A 114 -6.17 11.46 -5.51
CA ALA A 114 -5.17 11.09 -6.51
C ALA A 114 -5.80 10.11 -7.53
N ALA A 115 -5.62 10.43 -8.81
CA ALA A 115 -6.24 9.67 -9.89
C ALA A 115 -5.79 8.19 -9.84
N GLY A 116 -6.72 7.29 -10.09
CA GLY A 116 -6.44 5.86 -10.17
C GLY A 116 -6.53 5.11 -8.84
N LEU A 117 -6.71 5.76 -7.68
CA LEU A 117 -6.81 5.05 -6.39
C LEU A 117 -8.18 4.37 -6.18
N LEU A 118 -9.26 5.01 -6.59
CA LEU A 118 -10.62 4.49 -6.35
C LEU A 118 -10.89 3.11 -6.97
N PRO A 119 -10.37 2.75 -8.15
CA PRO A 119 -10.54 1.40 -8.71
C PRO A 119 -10.06 0.27 -7.80
N TYR A 120 -9.06 0.51 -6.95
CA TYR A 120 -8.55 -0.48 -6.01
C TYR A 120 -9.52 -0.77 -4.84
N ALA A 121 -10.46 0.13 -4.57
CA ALA A 121 -11.49 -0.01 -3.53
C ALA A 121 -12.85 -0.44 -4.10
N ARG A 122 -12.89 -0.93 -5.35
CA ARG A 122 -14.08 -1.38 -6.05
C ARG A 122 -14.03 -2.86 -6.38
N VAL A 123 -15.20 -3.46 -6.42
CA VAL A 123 -15.39 -4.83 -6.92
C VAL A 123 -16.41 -4.84 -8.05
N THR A 124 -16.23 -5.76 -9.00
CA THR A 124 -17.23 -6.05 -10.02
C THR A 124 -18.18 -7.12 -9.49
N ASN A 125 -19.46 -6.83 -9.45
CA ASN A 125 -20.50 -7.74 -9.03
C ASN A 125 -20.80 -8.79 -10.13
N GLU A 126 -21.53 -9.84 -9.77
CA GLU A 126 -21.92 -10.91 -10.71
C GLU A 126 -22.77 -10.40 -11.89
N ASP A 127 -23.54 -9.35 -11.70
CA ASP A 127 -24.37 -8.70 -12.73
C ASP A 127 -23.58 -7.72 -13.64
N GLY A 128 -22.28 -7.61 -13.42
CA GLY A 128 -21.38 -6.70 -14.15
C GLY A 128 -21.39 -5.25 -13.65
N SER A 129 -22.22 -4.91 -12.66
CA SER A 129 -22.15 -3.61 -11.97
C SER A 129 -20.89 -3.52 -11.10
N SER A 130 -20.55 -2.33 -10.62
CA SER A 130 -19.41 -2.12 -9.73
C SER A 130 -19.88 -1.48 -8.44
N SER A 131 -19.39 -2.00 -7.31
CA SER A 131 -19.62 -1.45 -5.97
C SER A 131 -18.34 -0.87 -5.40
N THR A 132 -18.44 0.33 -4.83
CA THR A 132 -17.38 0.94 -4.03
C THR A 132 -17.50 0.42 -2.60
N LEU A 133 -16.50 -0.29 -2.13
CA LEU A 133 -16.50 -0.95 -0.81
C LEU A 133 -15.57 -0.28 0.21
N GLY A 134 -14.81 0.73 -0.21
CA GLY A 134 -13.95 1.49 0.67
C GLY A 134 -13.61 2.87 0.12
N ILE A 135 -13.10 3.72 1.00
CA ILE A 135 -12.55 5.03 0.65
C ILE A 135 -11.04 4.98 0.87
N PRO A 136 -10.22 5.32 -0.15
CA PRO A 136 -8.77 5.39 0.00
C PRO A 136 -8.35 6.27 1.18
N ALA A 137 -7.48 5.77 2.03
CA ALA A 137 -7.02 6.44 3.24
C ALA A 137 -5.53 6.84 3.16
N GLY A 138 -4.71 6.01 2.55
CA GLY A 138 -3.30 6.23 2.28
C GLY A 138 -2.85 5.33 1.15
N TYR A 139 -1.75 5.69 0.48
CA TYR A 139 -1.18 4.84 -0.55
C TYR A 139 0.35 4.94 -0.60
N THR A 140 0.95 3.98 -1.24
CA THR A 140 2.33 4.03 -1.69
C THR A 140 2.46 3.36 -3.05
N THR A 141 3.48 3.75 -3.79
CA THR A 141 4.00 3.01 -4.94
C THR A 141 5.37 2.46 -4.59
N PHE A 142 5.95 1.62 -5.42
CA PHE A 142 7.28 1.10 -5.23
C PHE A 142 8.31 2.00 -5.91
N VAL A 143 9.42 2.22 -5.22
CA VAL A 143 10.57 3.01 -5.66
C VAL A 143 11.86 2.30 -5.27
N THR A 144 12.99 2.76 -5.77
CA THR A 144 14.30 2.30 -5.35
C THR A 144 14.91 3.26 -4.34
N TYR A 145 15.22 2.76 -3.16
CA TYR A 145 16.08 3.43 -2.17
C TYR A 145 17.53 3.09 -2.46
N TYR A 146 18.43 4.09 -2.37
CA TYR A 146 19.86 3.88 -2.49
C TYR A 146 20.64 4.58 -1.39
N ASN A 147 21.69 3.92 -0.88
CA ASN A 147 22.55 4.42 0.17
C ASN A 147 23.63 5.35 -0.43
N LYS A 148 23.46 6.67 -0.26
CA LYS A 148 24.36 7.68 -0.83
C LYS A 148 25.80 7.53 -0.34
N ASP A 149 26.00 7.21 0.95
CA ASP A 149 27.34 7.07 1.51
C ASP A 149 28.10 5.89 0.89
N MET A 150 27.38 4.82 0.52
CA MET A 150 27.99 3.68 -0.20
C MET A 150 28.35 4.07 -1.65
N PHE A 151 27.47 4.79 -2.34
CA PHE A 151 27.72 5.30 -3.68
C PHE A 151 28.90 6.26 -3.70
N ASP A 152 28.95 7.23 -2.77
CA ASP A 152 30.05 8.19 -2.65
C ASP A 152 31.41 7.49 -2.39
N LYS A 153 31.43 6.51 -1.46
CA LYS A 153 32.65 5.72 -1.19
C LYS A 153 33.12 4.92 -2.39
N ALA A 154 32.20 4.46 -3.24
CA ALA A 154 32.51 3.72 -4.46
C ALA A 154 32.83 4.64 -5.66
N GLY A 155 32.63 5.96 -5.52
CA GLY A 155 32.81 6.93 -6.61
C GLY A 155 31.77 6.76 -7.73
N LEU A 156 30.57 6.29 -7.40
CA LEU A 156 29.49 6.06 -8.33
C LEU A 156 28.56 7.27 -8.43
N PRO A 157 28.08 7.62 -9.63
CA PRO A 157 26.99 8.57 -9.76
C PRO A 157 25.73 8.01 -9.13
N TYR A 158 24.87 8.88 -8.59
CA TYR A 158 23.56 8.47 -8.11
C TYR A 158 22.64 8.03 -9.26
N PRO A 159 21.76 7.03 -9.03
CA PRO A 159 20.75 6.64 -10.01
C PRO A 159 19.84 7.82 -10.37
N THR A 160 19.42 7.87 -11.63
CA THR A 160 18.52 8.92 -12.15
C THR A 160 17.32 8.28 -12.84
N GLU A 161 16.24 9.07 -13.03
CA GLU A 161 15.05 8.60 -13.75
C GLU A 161 15.41 8.05 -15.14
N GLY A 162 14.69 6.98 -15.51
CA GLY A 162 14.90 6.29 -16.80
C GLY A 162 16.02 5.24 -16.80
N TRP A 163 16.64 4.97 -15.65
CA TRP A 163 17.64 3.90 -15.52
C TRP A 163 17.07 2.51 -15.76
N THR A 164 17.95 1.54 -15.92
CA THR A 164 17.60 0.17 -16.27
C THR A 164 18.07 -0.84 -15.22
N TRP A 165 17.57 -2.06 -15.32
CA TRP A 165 18.07 -3.17 -14.52
C TRP A 165 19.54 -3.49 -14.79
N ASP A 166 20.05 -3.23 -16.01
CA ASP A 166 21.47 -3.39 -16.32
C ASP A 166 22.31 -2.34 -15.57
N ASP A 167 21.82 -1.10 -15.46
CA ASP A 167 22.45 -0.05 -14.66
C ASP A 167 22.47 -0.42 -13.17
N LEU A 168 21.32 -0.87 -12.63
CA LEU A 168 21.22 -1.33 -11.24
C LEU A 168 22.22 -2.47 -10.95
N ARG A 169 22.30 -3.47 -11.82
CA ARG A 169 23.23 -4.59 -11.66
C ARG A 169 24.69 -4.13 -11.71
N ALA A 170 25.02 -3.26 -12.66
CA ALA A 170 26.36 -2.72 -12.79
C ALA A 170 26.80 -1.95 -11.53
N ASP A 171 25.90 -1.17 -10.93
CA ASP A 171 26.17 -0.47 -9.68
C ASP A 171 26.20 -1.43 -8.50
N ALA A 172 25.26 -2.39 -8.43
CA ALA A 172 25.24 -3.42 -7.39
C ALA A 172 26.55 -4.21 -7.34
N ALA A 173 27.09 -4.61 -8.50
CA ALA A 173 28.37 -5.33 -8.57
C ALA A 173 29.56 -4.51 -8.03
N LYS A 174 29.56 -3.18 -8.25
CA LYS A 174 30.62 -2.29 -7.75
C LYS A 174 30.49 -2.00 -6.25
N LEU A 175 29.26 -2.00 -5.72
CA LEU A 175 28.99 -1.79 -4.30
C LEU A 175 29.22 -3.04 -3.46
N ALA A 176 29.08 -4.22 -4.06
CA ALA A 176 29.14 -5.50 -3.36
C ALA A 176 30.56 -5.84 -2.88
N LYS A 177 30.63 -6.35 -1.65
CA LYS A 177 31.82 -6.98 -1.04
C LYS A 177 31.34 -8.19 -0.24
N PRO A 178 31.07 -9.32 -0.90
CA PRO A 178 30.46 -10.48 -0.25
C PRO A 178 31.22 -11.00 0.95
N ASP A 179 32.56 -10.95 0.91
CA ASP A 179 33.43 -11.35 2.03
C ASP A 179 33.25 -10.50 3.29
N GLU A 180 32.80 -9.25 3.12
CA GLU A 180 32.41 -8.31 4.21
C GLU A 180 30.92 -8.33 4.53
N ARG A 181 30.14 -9.20 3.87
CA ARG A 181 28.67 -9.21 3.91
C ARG A 181 28.07 -7.84 3.56
N VAL A 182 28.61 -7.20 2.53
CA VAL A 182 28.12 -5.97 1.93
C VAL A 182 27.57 -6.31 0.54
N TYR A 183 26.36 -5.91 0.27
CA TYR A 183 25.62 -6.25 -0.94
C TYR A 183 25.15 -4.99 -1.67
N GLY A 184 25.19 -5.04 -2.99
CA GLY A 184 24.74 -3.92 -3.80
C GLY A 184 23.22 -3.81 -3.87
N TYR A 185 22.50 -4.96 -3.84
CA TYR A 185 21.05 -4.98 -3.95
C TYR A 185 20.42 -6.01 -2.99
N GLY A 186 19.22 -5.70 -2.50
CA GLY A 186 18.42 -6.60 -1.69
C GLY A 186 17.24 -7.19 -2.46
N VAL A 187 17.16 -8.51 -2.48
CA VAL A 187 16.03 -9.29 -2.99
C VAL A 187 15.27 -9.86 -1.80
N ASP A 188 13.96 -9.74 -1.78
CA ASP A 188 13.17 -10.38 -0.73
C ASP A 188 13.20 -11.91 -0.89
N GLY A 189 13.71 -12.59 0.13
CA GLY A 189 13.82 -14.04 0.14
C GLY A 189 12.50 -14.77 0.44
N ASN A 190 11.50 -14.04 0.91
CA ASN A 190 10.16 -14.55 1.19
C ASN A 190 9.10 -13.51 0.78
N PRO A 191 9.08 -13.11 -0.51
CA PRO A 191 8.26 -12.01 -0.96
C PRO A 191 6.76 -12.34 -0.87
N ASP A 192 5.98 -11.32 -0.53
CA ASP A 192 4.56 -11.36 -0.86
C ASP A 192 4.43 -11.35 -2.40
N PRO A 193 3.71 -12.30 -3.01
CA PRO A 193 3.45 -12.26 -4.45
C PRO A 193 2.88 -10.94 -4.95
N TYR A 194 2.10 -10.22 -4.13
CA TYR A 194 1.61 -8.89 -4.45
C TYR A 194 2.75 -7.88 -4.71
N ASP A 195 3.74 -7.81 -3.84
CA ASP A 195 4.89 -6.90 -4.02
C ASP A 195 5.70 -7.25 -5.27
N PHE A 196 5.76 -8.54 -5.59
CA PHE A 196 6.50 -9.07 -6.73
C PHE A 196 5.84 -8.75 -8.09
N GLU A 197 4.53 -8.45 -8.14
CA GLU A 197 3.82 -8.10 -9.38
C GLU A 197 4.45 -6.92 -10.12
N THR A 198 5.01 -5.96 -9.38
CA THR A 198 5.77 -4.82 -9.92
C THR A 198 6.81 -5.25 -10.96
N PHE A 199 7.57 -6.30 -10.67
CA PHE A 199 8.64 -6.80 -11.55
C PHE A 199 8.08 -7.53 -12.77
N LEU A 200 7.04 -8.34 -12.56
CA LEU A 200 6.40 -9.08 -13.65
C LEU A 200 5.76 -8.12 -14.65
N TRP A 201 4.98 -7.16 -14.16
CA TRP A 201 4.32 -6.18 -15.02
C TRP A 201 5.33 -5.35 -15.80
N SER A 202 6.39 -4.90 -15.15
CA SER A 202 7.48 -4.14 -15.80
C SER A 202 8.24 -4.95 -16.84
N ASN A 203 8.23 -6.30 -16.76
CA ASN A 203 8.79 -7.17 -17.79
C ASN A 203 7.76 -7.69 -18.81
N GLY A 204 6.48 -7.30 -18.69
CA GLY A 204 5.41 -7.68 -19.62
C GLY A 204 4.75 -9.02 -19.31
N SER A 205 4.74 -9.43 -18.03
CA SER A 205 4.03 -10.59 -17.53
C SER A 205 3.13 -10.25 -16.33
N SER A 206 2.48 -11.26 -15.74
CA SER A 206 1.68 -11.14 -14.52
C SER A 206 1.52 -12.52 -13.87
N TRP A 207 0.94 -12.59 -12.68
CA TRP A 207 0.61 -13.86 -12.06
C TRP A 207 -0.57 -14.56 -12.74
N ILE A 208 -1.55 -13.80 -13.22
CA ILE A 208 -2.87 -14.30 -13.63
C ILE A 208 -3.35 -13.55 -14.89
N SER A 209 -4.20 -14.20 -15.67
CA SER A 209 -4.87 -13.60 -16.83
C SER A 209 -5.67 -12.34 -16.44
N PRO A 210 -5.91 -11.39 -17.38
CA PRO A 210 -6.70 -10.19 -17.10
C PRO A 210 -8.13 -10.48 -16.60
N ASP A 211 -8.72 -11.62 -17.02
CA ASP A 211 -10.05 -12.06 -16.58
C ASP A 211 -10.03 -12.92 -15.29
N GLY A 212 -8.86 -13.07 -14.67
CA GLY A 212 -8.70 -13.76 -13.40
C GLY A 212 -8.89 -15.29 -13.43
N LYS A 213 -8.89 -15.93 -14.62
CA LYS A 213 -9.29 -17.34 -14.73
C LYS A 213 -8.15 -18.33 -14.77
N THR A 214 -6.97 -17.94 -15.17
CA THR A 214 -5.81 -18.83 -15.32
C THR A 214 -4.50 -18.13 -15.01
N THR A 215 -3.58 -18.85 -14.40
CA THR A 215 -2.19 -18.47 -14.19
C THR A 215 -1.29 -19.03 -15.28
N THR A 216 -1.74 -20.09 -15.99
CA THR A 216 -1.01 -20.69 -17.09
C THR A 216 -0.87 -19.70 -18.26
N GLY A 217 0.36 -19.52 -18.75
CA GLY A 217 0.71 -18.55 -19.78
C GLY A 217 1.03 -17.15 -19.25
N TYR A 218 0.84 -16.90 -17.96
CA TYR A 218 1.16 -15.68 -17.23
C TYR A 218 2.25 -15.93 -16.18
N LEU A 219 1.93 -16.62 -15.08
CA LEU A 219 2.89 -17.02 -14.06
C LEU A 219 4.13 -17.72 -14.66
N ASN A 220 3.93 -18.63 -15.59
CA ASN A 220 4.99 -19.38 -16.25
C ASN A 220 5.38 -18.84 -17.66
N ALA A 221 5.07 -17.56 -17.93
CA ALA A 221 5.52 -16.91 -19.15
C ALA A 221 7.05 -16.80 -19.19
N PRO A 222 7.68 -16.77 -20.37
CA PRO A 222 9.12 -16.54 -20.49
C PRO A 222 9.55 -15.26 -19.78
N ALA A 223 8.77 -14.17 -19.86
CA ALA A 223 9.05 -12.92 -19.18
C ALA A 223 9.06 -13.04 -17.64
N SER A 224 8.23 -13.92 -17.05
CA SER A 224 8.30 -14.24 -15.62
C SER A 224 9.60 -14.99 -15.28
N THR A 225 9.96 -15.97 -16.10
CA THR A 225 11.21 -16.73 -15.94
C THR A 225 12.43 -15.81 -16.00
N GLU A 226 12.45 -14.83 -16.91
CA GLU A 226 13.53 -13.84 -17.02
C GLU A 226 13.70 -13.02 -15.75
N VAL A 227 12.61 -12.58 -15.11
CA VAL A 227 12.66 -11.82 -13.85
C VAL A 227 13.31 -12.67 -12.75
N PHE A 228 12.85 -13.90 -12.56
CA PHE A 228 13.44 -14.79 -11.55
C PHE A 228 14.89 -15.15 -11.83
N GLN A 229 15.22 -15.41 -13.10
CA GLN A 229 16.59 -15.71 -13.50
C GLN A 229 17.52 -14.55 -13.17
N GLN A 230 17.10 -13.31 -13.44
CA GLN A 230 17.89 -12.13 -13.10
C GLN A 230 18.21 -12.05 -11.60
N PHE A 231 17.21 -12.24 -10.73
CA PHE A 231 17.42 -12.20 -9.28
C PHE A 231 18.30 -13.34 -8.79
N VAL A 232 18.08 -14.55 -9.31
CA VAL A 232 18.93 -15.71 -9.00
C VAL A 232 20.37 -15.46 -9.44
N ASP A 233 20.61 -14.92 -10.62
CA ASP A 233 21.94 -14.60 -11.13
C ASP A 233 22.65 -13.56 -10.27
N MET A 234 21.94 -12.50 -9.83
CA MET A 234 22.50 -11.47 -8.95
C MET A 234 22.88 -12.04 -7.57
N VAL A 235 22.08 -12.95 -7.03
CA VAL A 235 22.38 -13.61 -5.75
C VAL A 235 23.57 -14.55 -5.90
N LYS A 236 23.62 -15.37 -6.96
CA LYS A 236 24.75 -16.25 -7.27
C LYS A 236 26.05 -15.48 -7.51
N GLY A 237 25.95 -14.33 -8.17
CA GLY A 237 27.07 -13.43 -8.43
C GLY A 237 27.60 -12.70 -7.19
N GLY A 238 26.88 -12.75 -6.07
CA GLY A 238 27.21 -12.00 -4.87
C GLY A 238 26.88 -10.50 -4.94
N GLU A 239 26.25 -10.06 -6.03
CA GLU A 239 25.79 -8.67 -6.22
C GLU A 239 24.61 -8.35 -5.29
N ALA A 240 23.77 -9.36 -5.03
CA ALA A 240 22.57 -9.23 -4.21
C ALA A 240 22.52 -10.25 -3.06
N VAL A 241 21.69 -9.94 -2.07
CA VAL A 241 21.38 -10.82 -0.94
C VAL A 241 19.88 -11.12 -0.90
N LEU A 242 19.53 -12.35 -0.55
CA LEU A 242 18.16 -12.68 -0.13
C LEU A 242 18.00 -12.25 1.33
N PHE A 243 17.34 -11.11 1.57
CA PHE A 243 17.04 -10.68 2.93
C PHE A 243 15.81 -11.41 3.50
N GLY A 244 15.64 -11.39 4.82
CA GLY A 244 14.50 -12.02 5.50
C GLY A 244 14.54 -13.54 5.57
N VAL A 245 15.63 -14.18 5.10
CA VAL A 245 15.82 -15.64 5.15
C VAL A 245 17.19 -16.00 5.70
N GLY A 246 17.28 -17.12 6.42
CA GLY A 246 18.51 -17.55 7.07
C GLY A 246 19.03 -16.49 8.06
N ASP A 247 20.35 -16.26 8.05
CA ASP A 247 21.04 -15.32 8.94
C ASP A 247 21.23 -13.93 8.31
N ASN A 248 20.51 -13.60 7.23
CA ASN A 248 20.75 -12.37 6.49
C ASN A 248 20.09 -11.12 7.11
N GLY A 249 19.12 -11.29 8.02
CA GLY A 249 18.38 -10.17 8.62
C GLY A 249 17.40 -9.52 7.64
N SER A 250 16.76 -8.46 8.08
CA SER A 250 15.85 -7.67 7.25
C SER A 250 16.60 -6.65 6.38
N TYR A 251 15.99 -6.23 5.28
CA TYR A 251 16.59 -5.17 4.45
C TYR A 251 16.78 -3.85 5.21
N ARG A 252 15.93 -3.56 6.21
CA ARG A 252 16.05 -2.36 7.06
C ARG A 252 17.31 -2.42 7.92
N GLU A 253 17.57 -3.56 8.56
CA GLU A 253 18.78 -3.77 9.36
C GLU A 253 20.04 -3.68 8.48
N LEU A 254 20.05 -4.33 7.32
CA LEU A 254 21.16 -4.28 6.38
C LEU A 254 21.42 -2.86 5.86
N PHE A 255 20.37 -2.13 5.50
CA PHE A 255 20.49 -0.75 4.99
C PHE A 255 20.98 0.20 6.09
N ASN A 256 20.43 0.10 7.30
CA ASN A 256 20.86 0.90 8.45
C ASN A 256 22.29 0.60 8.90
N ALA A 257 22.78 -0.60 8.66
CA ALA A 257 24.15 -1.00 8.95
C ALA A 257 25.16 -0.70 7.83
N ASP A 258 24.77 0.00 6.75
CA ASP A 258 25.56 0.24 5.52
C ASP A 258 26.05 -1.07 4.87
N LYS A 259 25.24 -2.13 4.96
CA LYS A 259 25.47 -3.43 4.36
C LYS A 259 24.65 -3.68 3.10
N LEU A 260 23.77 -2.73 2.73
CA LEU A 260 22.91 -2.81 1.56
C LEU A 260 22.94 -1.49 0.79
N GLY A 261 23.31 -1.56 -0.50
CA GLY A 261 23.43 -0.39 -1.37
C GLY A 261 22.09 0.10 -1.89
N MET A 262 21.24 -0.83 -2.32
CA MET A 262 19.93 -0.51 -2.92
C MET A 262 18.87 -1.53 -2.51
N VAL A 263 17.62 -1.06 -2.43
CA VAL A 263 16.44 -1.91 -2.22
C VAL A 263 15.20 -1.27 -2.84
N ILE A 264 14.32 -2.07 -3.42
CA ILE A 264 13.00 -1.64 -3.91
C ILE A 264 11.99 -1.89 -2.79
N SER A 265 11.22 -0.85 -2.45
CA SER A 265 10.20 -0.90 -1.40
C SER A 265 9.16 0.21 -1.58
N GLY A 266 8.06 0.12 -0.84
CA GLY A 266 7.13 1.23 -0.64
C GLY A 266 7.69 2.32 0.27
N ILE A 267 6.81 3.16 0.82
CA ILE A 267 7.22 4.26 1.73
C ILE A 267 7.65 3.77 3.13
N TRP A 268 7.25 2.56 3.51
CA TRP A 268 7.34 2.03 4.87
C TRP A 268 8.71 2.08 5.56
N PRO A 269 9.86 1.89 4.88
CA PRO A 269 11.16 1.96 5.53
C PRO A 269 11.66 3.40 5.74
N MET A 270 11.05 4.39 5.11
CA MET A 270 11.56 5.78 5.13
C MET A 270 11.68 6.35 6.55
N PRO A 271 10.68 6.22 7.44
CA PRO A 271 10.82 6.70 8.82
C PRO A 271 11.96 6.03 9.59
N ASP A 272 12.18 4.71 9.39
CA ASP A 272 13.27 3.99 10.04
C ASP A 272 14.64 4.46 9.55
N PHE A 273 14.78 4.71 8.24
CA PHE A 273 16.03 5.21 7.66
C PHE A 273 16.33 6.65 8.13
N GLU A 274 15.31 7.49 8.25
CA GLU A 274 15.42 8.85 8.78
C GLU A 274 15.80 8.84 10.27
N ALA A 275 15.13 8.03 11.08
CA ALA A 275 15.41 7.88 12.50
C ALA A 275 16.83 7.34 12.74
N ALA A 276 17.34 6.47 11.87
CA ALA A 276 18.72 5.98 11.89
C ALA A 276 19.73 6.98 11.35
N GLY A 277 19.31 8.17 10.90
CA GLY A 277 20.18 9.21 10.34
C GLY A 277 20.85 8.80 9.03
N LYS A 278 20.24 7.92 8.23
CA LYS A 278 20.81 7.44 6.97
C LYS A 278 20.79 8.53 5.90
N ASN A 279 21.91 8.66 5.19
CA ASN A 279 22.03 9.48 3.99
C ASN A 279 21.60 8.65 2.78
N PHE A 280 20.33 8.73 2.41
CA PHE A 280 19.77 7.95 1.30
C PHE A 280 19.13 8.85 0.25
N GLY A 281 18.94 8.28 -0.92
CA GLY A 281 18.13 8.86 -1.99
C GLY A 281 17.03 7.90 -2.42
N VAL A 282 16.08 8.45 -3.15
CA VAL A 282 14.95 7.72 -3.73
C VAL A 282 14.91 8.02 -5.23
N VAL A 283 14.66 7.01 -6.04
CA VAL A 283 14.52 7.11 -7.49
C VAL A 283 13.43 6.15 -7.96
N GLY A 284 12.82 6.40 -9.11
CA GLY A 284 11.85 5.49 -9.72
C GLY A 284 12.43 4.10 -9.97
N LEU A 285 11.56 3.16 -10.30
CA LEU A 285 11.96 1.77 -10.58
C LEU A 285 12.80 1.67 -11.86
N PRO A 286 13.75 0.72 -11.92
CA PRO A 286 14.53 0.45 -13.14
C PRO A 286 13.68 -0.26 -14.20
N SER A 287 13.89 0.06 -15.46
CA SER A 287 13.20 -0.57 -16.58
C SER A 287 13.90 -1.84 -17.06
N PHE A 288 13.12 -2.83 -17.50
CA PHE A 288 13.64 -4.01 -18.20
C PHE A 288 13.87 -3.67 -19.67
N GLY A 289 15.12 -3.36 -20.05
CA GLY A 289 15.49 -3.09 -21.44
C GLY A 289 14.71 -1.94 -22.09
N GLY A 290 14.32 -0.91 -21.32
CA GLY A 290 13.53 0.23 -21.79
C GLY A 290 12.03 -0.04 -21.92
N LYS A 291 11.52 -1.17 -21.44
CA LYS A 291 10.07 -1.43 -21.35
C LYS A 291 9.41 -0.43 -20.38
N PRO A 292 8.10 -0.16 -20.52
CA PRO A 292 7.37 0.63 -19.54
C PRO A 292 7.52 0.06 -18.11
N VAL A 293 7.73 0.95 -17.16
CA VAL A 293 7.83 0.58 -15.74
C VAL A 293 6.43 0.64 -15.12
N HIS A 294 6.09 -0.38 -14.37
CA HIS A 294 4.82 -0.48 -13.66
C HIS A 294 5.07 -0.73 -12.17
N SER A 295 4.44 0.07 -11.34
CA SER A 295 4.40 -0.16 -9.90
C SER A 295 3.03 -0.70 -9.50
N ASN A 296 2.96 -1.66 -8.58
CA ASN A 296 1.73 -1.88 -7.86
C ASN A 296 1.48 -0.70 -6.90
N VAL A 297 0.26 -0.60 -6.40
CA VAL A 297 -0.16 0.46 -5.47
C VAL A 297 -0.55 -0.18 -4.16
N GLY A 298 0.32 -0.07 -3.16
CA GLY A 298 -0.07 -0.40 -1.79
C GLY A 298 -1.09 0.63 -1.32
N ILE A 299 -2.30 0.19 -1.01
CA ILE A 299 -3.38 1.07 -0.59
C ILE A 299 -4.00 0.57 0.71
N SER A 300 -4.21 1.48 1.65
CA SER A 300 -5.13 1.31 2.75
C SER A 300 -6.43 2.02 2.43
N SER A 301 -7.55 1.37 2.62
CA SER A 301 -8.87 1.99 2.49
C SER A 301 -9.66 1.79 3.76
N LEU A 302 -10.62 2.66 4.02
CA LEU A 302 -11.59 2.49 5.09
C LEU A 302 -12.86 1.88 4.53
N SER A 303 -13.27 0.77 5.09
CA SER A 303 -14.55 0.09 4.81
C SER A 303 -15.45 0.09 6.01
N ILE A 304 -16.75 -0.05 5.77
CA ILE A 304 -17.78 -0.16 6.78
C ILE A 304 -18.33 -1.59 6.76
N ALA A 305 -18.50 -2.19 7.94
CA ALA A 305 -19.16 -3.50 8.04
C ALA A 305 -20.62 -3.38 7.60
N LYS A 306 -21.09 -4.33 6.79
CA LYS A 306 -22.48 -4.37 6.32
C LYS A 306 -23.51 -4.45 7.47
N ASP A 307 -23.13 -5.16 8.54
CA ASP A 307 -23.97 -5.39 9.71
C ASP A 307 -23.70 -4.41 10.85
N SER A 308 -22.93 -3.32 10.61
CA SER A 308 -22.74 -2.23 11.58
C SER A 308 -24.10 -1.73 12.07
N LYS A 309 -24.20 -1.44 13.37
CA LYS A 309 -25.43 -0.90 13.97
C LYS A 309 -25.48 0.62 13.84
N GLU A 310 -24.35 1.24 13.52
CA GLU A 310 -24.17 2.68 13.41
C GLU A 310 -23.60 3.07 12.03
N PRO A 311 -24.21 2.63 10.89
CA PRO A 311 -23.63 2.82 9.55
C PRO A 311 -23.49 4.31 9.17
N ASP A 312 -24.41 5.18 9.63
CA ASP A 312 -24.34 6.61 9.34
C ASP A 312 -23.19 7.28 10.16
N LEU A 313 -22.99 6.90 11.40
CA LEU A 313 -21.87 7.35 12.20
C LEU A 313 -20.53 6.83 11.64
N ALA A 314 -20.50 5.58 11.19
CA ALA A 314 -19.35 4.99 10.52
C ALA A 314 -19.00 5.77 9.25
N TRP A 315 -20.00 6.20 8.47
CA TRP A 315 -19.78 7.04 7.30
C TRP A 315 -19.23 8.43 7.67
N GLU A 316 -19.77 9.06 8.72
CA GLU A 316 -19.22 10.33 9.21
C GLU A 316 -17.73 10.21 9.60
N PHE A 317 -17.35 9.11 10.26
CA PHE A 317 -15.95 8.83 10.58
C PHE A 317 -15.10 8.62 9.33
N VAL A 318 -15.58 7.86 8.34
CA VAL A 318 -14.90 7.65 7.05
C VAL A 318 -14.66 8.98 6.33
N LYS A 319 -15.67 9.86 6.29
CA LYS A 319 -15.54 11.21 5.71
C LYS A 319 -14.51 12.07 6.45
N PHE A 320 -14.58 12.06 7.79
CA PHE A 320 -13.61 12.79 8.60
C PHE A 320 -12.18 12.28 8.34
N TYR A 321 -12.01 10.98 8.30
CA TYR A 321 -10.72 10.35 8.05
C TYR A 321 -10.16 10.70 6.66
N ALA A 322 -11.01 10.88 5.68
CA ALA A 322 -10.68 11.33 4.33
C ALA A 322 -10.61 12.87 4.19
N SER A 323 -10.80 13.62 5.28
CA SER A 323 -10.69 15.09 5.24
C SER A 323 -9.22 15.55 5.12
N PRO A 324 -8.98 16.77 4.59
CA PRO A 324 -7.61 17.32 4.54
C PRO A 324 -6.92 17.36 5.91
N GLU A 325 -7.67 17.59 6.99
CA GLU A 325 -7.14 17.58 8.37
C GLU A 325 -6.59 16.21 8.74
N ALA A 326 -7.38 15.16 8.65
CA ALA A 326 -6.98 13.81 9.02
C ALA A 326 -5.92 13.23 8.08
N VAL A 327 -6.06 13.46 6.76
CA VAL A 327 -5.04 13.06 5.77
C VAL A 327 -3.69 13.74 6.04
N ALA A 328 -3.68 15.00 6.48
CA ALA A 328 -2.44 15.69 6.84
C ALA A 328 -1.77 15.13 8.11
N MET A 329 -2.51 14.50 9.01
CA MET A 329 -1.97 13.83 10.21
C MET A 329 -1.23 12.53 9.88
N ARG A 330 -1.55 11.89 8.74
CA ARG A 330 -0.89 10.66 8.29
C ARG A 330 0.47 10.99 7.68
N THR A 331 1.53 10.58 8.35
CA THR A 331 2.93 10.85 7.93
C THR A 331 3.64 9.62 7.37
N ASN A 332 3.01 8.45 7.48
CA ASN A 332 3.55 7.16 7.05
C ASN A 332 3.03 6.67 5.69
N ASP A 333 2.23 7.50 4.99
CA ASP A 333 1.68 7.23 3.66
C ASP A 333 1.82 8.45 2.75
N ILE A 334 1.72 8.23 1.44
CA ILE A 334 1.48 9.32 0.50
C ILE A 334 0.02 9.76 0.66
N PRO A 335 -0.25 11.07 0.81
CA PRO A 335 -1.61 11.58 0.94
C PRO A 335 -2.49 11.22 -0.25
N VAL A 336 -3.68 10.72 0.02
CA VAL A 336 -4.67 10.41 -1.03
C VAL A 336 -5.25 11.67 -1.68
N LEU A 337 -5.16 12.83 -1.01
CA LEU A 337 -5.63 14.11 -1.50
C LEU A 337 -4.50 14.91 -2.14
N ASN A 338 -4.69 15.30 -3.40
CA ASN A 338 -3.73 16.11 -4.16
C ASN A 338 -3.45 17.46 -3.49
N SER A 339 -4.47 18.10 -2.89
CA SER A 339 -4.33 19.36 -2.16
C SER A 339 -3.40 19.22 -0.96
N VAL A 340 -3.47 18.10 -0.22
CA VAL A 340 -2.61 17.83 0.94
C VAL A 340 -1.18 17.53 0.49
N ALA A 341 -0.99 16.68 -0.52
CA ALA A 341 0.34 16.40 -1.08
C ALA A 341 1.01 17.68 -1.58
N LYS A 342 0.26 18.55 -2.27
CA LYS A 342 0.72 19.86 -2.72
C LYS A 342 1.07 20.79 -1.57
N SER A 343 0.22 20.87 -0.53
CA SER A 343 0.47 21.74 0.63
C SER A 343 1.72 21.34 1.41
N LYS A 344 2.07 20.05 1.39
CA LYS A 344 3.31 19.51 1.97
C LYS A 344 4.52 19.60 1.04
N GLY A 345 4.35 20.10 -0.19
CA GLY A 345 5.45 20.22 -1.18
C GLY A 345 6.02 18.88 -1.65
N MET A 346 5.27 17.78 -1.51
CA MET A 346 5.78 16.42 -1.73
C MET A 346 6.19 16.15 -3.19
N ALA A 347 5.55 16.81 -4.16
CA ALA A 347 5.92 16.64 -5.57
C ALA A 347 7.29 17.25 -5.91
N ASP A 348 7.75 18.22 -5.11
CA ASP A 348 9.03 18.90 -5.28
C ASP A 348 10.12 18.34 -4.33
N ASP A 349 9.74 17.51 -3.37
CA ASP A 349 10.68 16.86 -2.43
C ASP A 349 11.29 15.62 -3.10
N PRO A 350 12.62 15.54 -3.25
CA PRO A 350 13.29 14.43 -3.92
C PRO A 350 13.10 13.06 -3.24
N LYS A 351 12.62 13.03 -1.99
CA LYS A 351 12.28 11.76 -1.31
C LYS A 351 10.88 11.27 -1.66
N PHE A 352 9.94 12.17 -1.95
CA PHE A 352 8.53 11.83 -2.19
C PHE A 352 8.13 11.90 -3.67
N ALA A 353 8.77 12.78 -4.44
CA ALA A 353 8.47 12.95 -5.87
C ALA A 353 8.49 11.64 -6.67
N PRO A 354 9.46 10.71 -6.47
CA PRO A 354 9.46 9.44 -7.20
C PRO A 354 8.21 8.59 -6.92
N PHE A 355 7.69 8.56 -5.68
CA PHE A 355 6.46 7.81 -5.37
C PHE A 355 5.26 8.37 -6.13
N ILE A 356 5.13 9.70 -6.16
CA ILE A 356 4.02 10.36 -6.86
C ILE A 356 4.16 10.15 -8.36
N ALA A 357 5.37 10.19 -8.91
CA ALA A 357 5.63 9.94 -10.32
C ALA A 357 5.32 8.50 -10.74
N MET A 358 5.51 7.52 -9.85
CA MET A 358 5.18 6.12 -10.10
C MET A 358 3.67 5.83 -10.09
N LEU A 359 2.82 6.69 -9.52
CA LEU A 359 1.38 6.47 -9.51
C LEU A 359 0.74 6.42 -10.92
N PRO A 360 1.09 7.29 -11.89
CA PRO A 360 0.63 7.15 -13.27
C PRO A 360 1.12 5.87 -13.97
N ALA A 361 2.27 5.34 -13.55
CA ALA A 361 2.79 4.06 -14.02
C ALA A 361 2.09 2.85 -13.37
N ALA A 362 1.31 3.05 -12.30
CA ALA A 362 0.36 2.10 -11.77
C ALA A 362 -0.83 2.00 -12.74
N ASP A 363 -0.72 1.11 -13.72
CA ASP A 363 -1.73 0.94 -14.77
C ASP A 363 -2.99 0.30 -14.18
N ALA A 364 -4.12 0.99 -14.26
CA ALA A 364 -5.41 0.47 -13.82
C ALA A 364 -5.83 -0.83 -14.55
N ASN A 365 -5.24 -1.11 -15.73
CA ASN A 365 -5.44 -2.37 -16.45
C ASN A 365 -4.56 -3.51 -15.88
N LEU A 366 -3.55 -3.19 -15.07
CA LEU A 366 -2.69 -4.15 -14.38
C LEU A 366 -3.15 -4.32 -12.91
N SER A 367 -4.44 -4.53 -12.72
CA SER A 367 -5.01 -4.76 -11.40
C SER A 367 -4.33 -5.96 -10.71
N PRO A 368 -4.02 -5.89 -9.42
CA PRO A 368 -3.44 -7.01 -8.67
C PRO A 368 -4.23 -8.31 -8.80
N ALA A 369 -3.53 -9.42 -8.72
CA ALA A 369 -4.14 -10.75 -8.88
C ALA A 369 -5.27 -11.01 -7.88
N PHE A 370 -5.14 -10.54 -6.64
CA PHE A 370 -6.18 -10.69 -5.62
C PHE A 370 -7.48 -9.91 -5.94
N LEU A 371 -7.39 -8.82 -6.70
CA LEU A 371 -8.58 -8.10 -7.17
C LEU A 371 -9.27 -8.76 -8.36
N ARG A 372 -8.59 -9.70 -9.04
CA ARG A 372 -9.11 -10.39 -10.23
C ARG A 372 -9.82 -11.69 -9.91
N ASN A 373 -9.51 -12.33 -8.77
CA ASN A 373 -10.11 -13.62 -8.39
C ASN A 373 -10.23 -13.73 -6.87
N ALA A 374 -11.44 -13.95 -6.37
CA ALA A 374 -11.73 -14.08 -4.93
C ALA A 374 -11.01 -15.27 -4.26
N ASN A 375 -10.63 -16.31 -5.04
CA ASN A 375 -9.88 -17.47 -4.56
C ASN A 375 -8.35 -17.27 -4.66
N TRP A 376 -7.89 -16.08 -5.04
CA TRP A 376 -6.46 -15.82 -5.23
C TRP A 376 -5.61 -16.19 -4.02
N GLY A 377 -6.08 -15.98 -2.79
CA GLY A 377 -5.34 -16.34 -1.58
C GLY A 377 -4.81 -17.78 -1.57
N ARG A 378 -5.60 -18.74 -2.08
CA ARG A 378 -5.16 -20.15 -2.21
C ARG A 378 -4.13 -20.35 -3.33
N ALA A 379 -4.24 -19.60 -4.41
CA ALA A 379 -3.27 -19.62 -5.50
C ALA A 379 -1.97 -18.93 -5.08
N GLN A 380 -2.07 -17.88 -4.27
CA GLN A 380 -0.94 -17.14 -3.70
C GLN A 380 -0.02 -18.04 -2.87
N ASP A 381 -0.57 -18.96 -2.06
CA ASP A 381 0.23 -19.92 -1.31
C ASP A 381 1.12 -20.77 -2.24
N VAL A 382 0.56 -21.21 -3.38
CA VAL A 382 1.30 -21.97 -4.39
C VAL A 382 2.40 -21.13 -5.04
N VAL A 383 2.11 -19.85 -5.32
CA VAL A 383 3.07 -18.92 -5.90
C VAL A 383 4.22 -18.64 -4.90
N THR A 384 3.89 -18.40 -3.63
CA THR A 384 4.89 -18.18 -2.56
C THR A 384 5.82 -19.40 -2.43
N GLU A 385 5.26 -20.62 -2.40
CA GLU A 385 6.06 -21.85 -2.40
C GLU A 385 7.00 -21.93 -3.62
N ALA A 386 6.49 -21.58 -4.80
CA ALA A 386 7.29 -21.61 -6.03
C ALA A 386 8.47 -20.61 -5.97
N ILE A 387 8.23 -19.38 -5.47
CA ILE A 387 9.29 -18.37 -5.31
C ILE A 387 10.36 -18.87 -4.34
N GLN A 388 9.95 -19.41 -3.19
CA GLN A 388 10.89 -19.98 -2.21
C GLN A 388 11.73 -21.12 -2.82
N ARG A 389 11.09 -22.01 -3.57
CA ARG A 389 11.81 -23.09 -4.28
C ARG A 389 12.82 -22.55 -5.29
N ILE A 390 12.44 -21.54 -6.08
CA ILE A 390 13.36 -20.90 -7.04
C ILE A 390 14.61 -20.37 -6.34
N TYR A 391 14.43 -19.70 -5.20
CA TYR A 391 15.56 -19.13 -4.45
C TYR A 391 16.42 -20.18 -3.73
N ILE A 392 15.84 -21.32 -3.34
CA ILE A 392 16.59 -22.43 -2.72
C ILE A 392 17.31 -23.27 -3.80
N GLU A 393 16.58 -23.71 -4.83
CA GLU A 393 17.11 -24.59 -5.87
C GLU A 393 18.02 -23.82 -6.85
N GLN A 394 17.72 -22.56 -7.12
CA GLN A 394 18.43 -21.65 -8.02
C GLN A 394 18.65 -22.21 -9.43
N ASP A 395 17.83 -23.15 -9.84
CA ASP A 395 17.85 -23.84 -11.13
C ASP A 395 16.45 -24.33 -11.48
N GLY A 396 16.23 -24.72 -12.73
CA GLY A 396 14.96 -25.30 -13.17
C GLY A 396 13.76 -24.33 -13.07
N ILE A 397 13.98 -23.02 -13.07
CA ILE A 397 12.96 -21.98 -12.83
C ILE A 397 11.71 -22.20 -13.66
N GLN A 398 11.86 -22.43 -14.98
CA GLN A 398 10.72 -22.65 -15.87
C GLN A 398 9.89 -23.90 -15.47
N ALA A 399 10.55 -24.96 -15.00
CA ALA A 399 9.85 -26.19 -14.58
C ALA A 399 9.07 -25.94 -13.28
N ILE A 400 9.67 -25.20 -12.33
CA ILE A 400 9.01 -24.80 -11.08
C ILE A 400 7.77 -23.93 -11.38
N LEU A 401 7.91 -22.94 -12.26
CA LEU A 401 6.80 -22.06 -12.65
C LEU A 401 5.70 -22.81 -13.41
N ASN A 402 6.04 -23.81 -14.25
CA ASN A 402 5.06 -24.62 -14.92
C ASN A 402 4.24 -25.48 -13.93
N ASP A 403 4.90 -26.10 -12.95
CA ASP A 403 4.21 -26.85 -11.88
C ASP A 403 3.31 -25.92 -11.06
N ALA A 404 3.84 -24.77 -10.65
CA ALA A 404 3.11 -23.77 -9.88
C ALA A 404 1.86 -23.27 -10.63
N ALA A 405 1.97 -22.95 -11.92
CA ALA A 405 0.84 -22.51 -12.73
C ALA A 405 -0.27 -23.56 -12.79
N ALA A 406 0.07 -24.82 -13.02
CA ALA A 406 -0.90 -25.90 -13.06
C ALA A 406 -1.59 -26.16 -11.70
N ARG A 407 -0.89 -25.93 -10.59
CA ARG A 407 -1.44 -26.05 -9.22
C ARG A 407 -2.29 -24.84 -8.86
N ALA A 408 -1.83 -23.63 -9.19
CA ALA A 408 -2.54 -22.40 -8.94
C ALA A 408 -3.86 -22.32 -9.72
N ASP A 409 -3.90 -22.75 -10.99
CA ASP A 409 -5.15 -22.84 -11.77
C ASP A 409 -6.22 -23.71 -11.09
N LYS A 410 -5.82 -24.80 -10.44
CA LYS A 410 -6.74 -25.64 -9.65
C LYS A 410 -7.21 -24.95 -8.37
N ALA A 411 -6.38 -24.12 -7.78
CA ALA A 411 -6.71 -23.39 -6.57
C ALA A 411 -7.70 -22.25 -6.84
N LEU A 412 -7.61 -21.59 -8.01
CA LEU A 412 -8.54 -20.53 -8.43
C LEU A 412 -9.99 -21.00 -8.60
N THR A 413 -10.23 -22.28 -8.82
CA THR A 413 -11.56 -22.86 -9.11
C THR A 413 -12.24 -23.54 -7.92
N LYS A 414 -11.59 -23.57 -6.76
CA LYS A 414 -12.09 -24.19 -5.53
C LYS A 414 -12.70 -23.17 -4.57
#